data_557466393853bd1702f9c6ece7374059
#
_entry.id   557466393853bd1702f9c6ece7374059
#
_cell.length_a   1.000
_cell.length_b   1.000
_cell.length_c   1.000
_cell.angle_alpha   90.00
_cell.angle_beta   90.00
_cell.angle_gamma   90.00
#
_symmetry.space_group_name_H-M   'P 1'
#
loop_
_entity.id
_entity.type
_entity.pdbx_description
1 polymer ?
#
loop_
_entity_poly.entity_id
_entity_poly.type
_entity_poly.pdbx_seq_one_letter_code
_entity_poly.pdbx_strand_id
1 'polypeptide(L)'
;MDIGTTSTKAVLFGPQGKVLSKHSVPYELIQPQPAWVEQDPEKILEAVIASVRGALTEAAFDEENLIGIGISTAMHSLIVMDQDGKTLTNSIIWADNRSAEQAKRIKSDMDGFHIYKRTGTPIHPMSPLSKIRWMKEMAPHVFKKAAKFISIKEYILYHFFGQYVVDYSIASATGMFHLETLQWDEKALRIAGIEASQLSELVPTTYQLRGLQPEIALRMGIKEDTPFVIGANDGVLANLGVGAIGQGEVAVTIGTSGAVRTVVDKPITDEQSRTFCYALTDKHWVVGGPTNNGGIMLRWLKDEFGSSEVEVAKRLGVDPYDLMMDIAEKVPAGSEGLLFLPFLSGERAPYWNPNARGTFFGIGLQHKREHFIRAVLEGVIMSVFSIGVALRDLTGSAKDVRASGGFARSPLWRQILADTMGREVLVPESYEASALGAAVLALHSLGHMEEIEEVQEWIRISARHEPNMKNNETYIELFYLYERLYDKLKDEFDVISALQLKQNR
;
A
#
# COMPACT_ATOMS: atom_id res chain seq x y z
N MET A 1 -1.40 1.61 16.21
CA MET A 1 0.02 1.61 15.84
C MET A 1 0.13 1.26 14.36
N ASP A 2 0.87 2.05 13.59
CA ASP A 2 1.02 1.87 12.13
C ASP A 2 2.52 1.83 11.77
N ILE A 3 3.00 0.66 11.38
CA ILE A 3 4.41 0.38 11.06
C ILE A 3 4.56 0.51 9.54
N GLY A 4 4.89 1.70 9.09
CA GLY A 4 4.99 2.03 7.67
C GLY A 4 6.37 1.79 7.07
N THR A 5 6.55 2.26 5.81
CA THR A 5 7.81 2.09 5.08
C THR A 5 8.92 3.03 5.55
N THR A 6 8.60 4.24 6.00
CA THR A 6 9.60 5.27 6.35
C THR A 6 9.48 5.78 7.79
N SER A 7 8.47 5.32 8.50
CA SER A 7 8.25 5.68 9.91
C SER A 7 7.27 4.73 10.55
N THR A 8 7.36 4.59 11.87
CA THR A 8 6.29 4.04 12.71
C THR A 8 5.54 5.19 13.35
N LYS A 9 4.21 5.08 13.38
CA LYS A 9 3.33 6.05 14.00
C LYS A 9 2.41 5.37 15.01
N ALA A 10 2.34 5.88 16.22
CA ALA A 10 1.29 5.56 17.18
C ALA A 10 0.26 6.68 17.20
N VAL A 11 -1.02 6.31 17.16
CA VAL A 11 -2.14 7.25 17.25
C VAL A 11 -3.02 6.79 18.40
N LEU A 12 -3.23 7.66 19.37
CA LEU A 12 -4.14 7.44 20.47
C LEU A 12 -5.53 7.92 20.07
N PHE A 13 -6.48 6.98 20.05
CA PHE A 13 -7.88 7.28 19.75
C PHE A 13 -8.72 7.26 21.00
N GLY A 14 -9.58 8.24 21.14
CA GLY A 14 -10.69 8.25 22.07
C GLY A 14 -11.98 7.67 21.46
N PRO A 15 -13.12 7.82 22.13
CA PRO A 15 -14.40 7.34 21.62
C PRO A 15 -14.69 7.83 20.20
N GLN A 16 -15.32 6.96 19.40
CA GLN A 16 -15.72 7.24 18.01
C GLN A 16 -14.55 7.66 17.10
N GLY A 17 -13.34 7.14 17.34
CA GLY A 17 -12.18 7.39 16.50
C GLY A 17 -11.59 8.80 16.59
N LYS A 18 -11.94 9.59 17.62
CA LYS A 18 -11.36 10.91 17.84
C LYS A 18 -9.86 10.79 18.13
N VAL A 19 -9.01 11.42 17.33
CA VAL A 19 -7.56 11.48 17.59
C VAL A 19 -7.29 12.36 18.81
N LEU A 20 -6.67 11.79 19.85
CA LEU A 20 -6.25 12.48 21.06
C LEU A 20 -4.79 12.95 20.95
N SER A 21 -3.92 12.09 20.45
CA SER A 21 -2.52 12.39 20.16
C SER A 21 -1.98 11.49 19.06
N LYS A 22 -0.82 11.84 18.53
CA LYS A 22 -0.08 10.99 17.59
C LYS A 22 1.40 11.30 17.68
N HIS A 23 2.22 10.26 17.65
CA HIS A 23 3.67 10.39 17.61
C HIS A 23 4.25 9.52 16.51
N SER A 24 5.18 10.08 15.72
CA SER A 24 5.81 9.39 14.59
C SER A 24 7.32 9.39 14.73
N VAL A 25 7.93 8.23 14.56
CA VAL A 25 9.38 8.04 14.61
C VAL A 25 9.85 7.58 13.22
N PRO A 26 10.62 8.39 12.49
CA PRO A 26 11.13 8.04 11.18
C PRO A 26 12.34 7.10 11.26
N TYR A 27 12.57 6.36 10.17
CA TYR A 27 13.78 5.56 9.94
C TYR A 27 14.16 5.57 8.47
N GLU A 28 15.44 5.29 8.21
CA GLU A 28 16.02 5.35 6.88
C GLU A 28 15.81 4.05 6.10
N LEU A 29 15.72 4.18 4.77
CA LEU A 29 15.82 3.07 3.84
C LEU A 29 17.29 2.80 3.52
N ILE A 30 17.67 1.54 3.47
CA ILE A 30 19.02 1.07 3.13
C ILE A 30 18.96 0.58 1.68
N GLN A 31 19.84 1.09 0.83
CA GLN A 31 19.98 0.68 -0.58
C GLN A 31 21.38 0.13 -0.84
N PRO A 32 21.66 -1.14 -0.53
CA PRO A 32 23.01 -1.70 -0.66
C PRO A 32 23.48 -1.80 -2.12
N GLN A 33 22.54 -1.95 -3.05
CA GLN A 33 22.78 -2.05 -4.49
C GLN A 33 21.58 -1.44 -5.24
N PRO A 34 21.73 -1.10 -6.54
CA PRO A 34 20.58 -0.73 -7.37
C PRO A 34 19.48 -1.79 -7.31
N ALA A 35 18.23 -1.38 -7.20
CA ALA A 35 17.04 -2.21 -7.06
C ALA A 35 16.90 -3.00 -5.74
N TRP A 36 17.84 -2.88 -4.79
CA TRP A 36 17.71 -3.46 -3.46
C TRP A 36 17.24 -2.41 -2.47
N VAL A 37 16.19 -2.74 -1.71
CA VAL A 37 15.65 -1.82 -0.69
C VAL A 37 15.35 -2.59 0.59
N GLU A 38 16.01 -2.18 1.66
CA GLU A 38 15.98 -2.83 2.96
C GLU A 38 15.72 -1.84 4.09
N GLN A 39 15.36 -2.37 5.25
CA GLN A 39 15.24 -1.63 6.51
C GLN A 39 15.96 -2.41 7.61
N ASP A 40 16.50 -1.68 8.58
CA ASP A 40 17.03 -2.26 9.81
C ASP A 40 15.89 -2.65 10.75
N PRO A 41 15.64 -3.93 11.04
CA PRO A 41 14.53 -4.37 11.86
C PRO A 41 14.66 -3.91 13.32
N GLU A 42 15.88 -3.75 13.85
CA GLU A 42 16.12 -3.25 15.20
C GLU A 42 15.68 -1.77 15.32
N LYS A 43 16.04 -0.94 14.34
CA LYS A 43 15.60 0.46 14.30
C LYS A 43 14.08 0.59 14.25
N ILE A 44 13.40 -0.33 13.55
CA ILE A 44 11.93 -0.33 13.51
C ILE A 44 11.36 -0.74 14.88
N LEU A 45 11.94 -1.76 15.52
CA LEU A 45 11.54 -2.17 16.87
C LEU A 45 11.65 -1.01 17.87
N GLU A 46 12.77 -0.30 17.85
CA GLU A 46 13.00 0.89 18.69
C GLU A 46 11.99 2.01 18.36
N ALA A 47 11.71 2.24 17.08
CA ALA A 47 10.73 3.24 16.64
C ALA A 47 9.30 2.90 17.09
N VAL A 48 8.94 1.61 17.10
CA VAL A 48 7.64 1.14 17.63
C VAL A 48 7.51 1.48 19.11
N ILE A 49 8.50 1.14 19.92
CA ILE A 49 8.51 1.41 21.37
C ILE A 49 8.42 2.92 21.61
N ALA A 50 9.26 3.70 20.95
CA ALA A 50 9.31 5.15 21.09
C ALA A 50 8.01 5.84 20.65
N SER A 51 7.38 5.35 19.56
CA SER A 51 6.13 5.95 19.05
C SER A 51 4.97 5.77 20.04
N VAL A 52 4.83 4.59 20.65
CA VAL A 52 3.78 4.35 21.66
C VAL A 52 4.02 5.23 22.89
N ARG A 53 5.24 5.25 23.43
CA ARG A 53 5.62 6.10 24.54
C ARG A 53 5.33 7.58 24.25
N GLY A 54 5.73 8.05 23.06
CA GLY A 54 5.53 9.43 22.64
C GLY A 54 4.06 9.83 22.57
N ALA A 55 3.21 8.98 21.97
CA ALA A 55 1.78 9.26 21.85
C ALA A 55 1.08 9.36 23.23
N LEU A 56 1.40 8.47 24.17
CA LEU A 56 0.88 8.54 25.53
C LEU A 56 1.36 9.79 26.29
N THR A 57 2.63 10.13 26.14
CA THR A 57 3.23 11.31 26.80
C THR A 57 2.63 12.63 26.26
N GLU A 58 2.45 12.75 24.95
CA GLU A 58 1.87 13.96 24.32
C GLU A 58 0.41 14.19 24.73
N ALA A 59 -0.34 13.11 24.99
CA ALA A 59 -1.70 13.20 25.50
C ALA A 59 -1.78 13.40 26.99
N ALA A 60 -0.66 13.28 27.73
CA ALA A 60 -0.65 13.14 29.21
C ALA A 60 -1.65 12.04 29.66
N PHE A 61 -1.68 10.92 28.89
CA PHE A 61 -2.68 9.87 29.05
C PHE A 61 -2.26 8.89 30.15
N ASP A 62 -3.23 8.55 31.02
CA ASP A 62 -3.06 7.53 32.06
C ASP A 62 -3.21 6.14 31.42
N GLU A 63 -2.16 5.33 31.50
CA GLU A 63 -2.13 3.97 30.95
C GLU A 63 -3.20 3.05 31.54
N GLU A 64 -3.74 3.36 32.72
CA GLU A 64 -4.86 2.62 33.35
C GLU A 64 -6.11 2.62 32.45
N ASN A 65 -6.28 3.63 31.61
CA ASN A 65 -7.40 3.80 30.71
C ASN A 65 -7.15 3.26 29.30
N LEU A 66 -5.96 2.66 29.04
CA LEU A 66 -5.65 2.07 27.73
C LEU A 66 -6.29 0.68 27.61
N ILE A 67 -7.29 0.56 26.75
CA ILE A 67 -8.04 -0.70 26.58
C ILE A 67 -7.32 -1.71 25.69
N GLY A 68 -6.42 -1.26 24.79
CA GLY A 68 -5.62 -2.15 23.95
C GLY A 68 -4.89 -1.42 22.83
N ILE A 69 -4.09 -2.18 22.10
CA ILE A 69 -3.29 -1.68 20.95
C ILE A 69 -3.58 -2.54 19.73
N GLY A 70 -4.08 -1.92 18.66
CA GLY A 70 -4.21 -2.54 17.33
C GLY A 70 -2.98 -2.27 16.46
N ILE A 71 -2.57 -3.25 15.66
CA ILE A 71 -1.37 -3.18 14.82
C ILE A 71 -1.73 -3.10 13.34
N SER A 72 -1.25 -2.08 12.66
CA SER A 72 -1.16 -1.94 11.22
C SER A 72 0.30 -2.06 10.78
N THR A 73 0.57 -2.74 9.67
CA THR A 73 1.95 -2.92 9.22
C THR A 73 2.03 -2.93 7.70
N ALA A 74 3.07 -2.31 7.15
CA ALA A 74 3.43 -2.47 5.73
C ALA A 74 3.65 -3.95 5.40
N MET A 75 3.14 -4.36 4.25
CA MET A 75 3.18 -5.76 3.81
C MET A 75 4.42 -6.09 2.98
N HIS A 76 4.59 -7.37 2.64
CA HIS A 76 5.63 -7.90 1.74
C HIS A 76 7.07 -7.82 2.25
N SER A 77 7.31 -7.48 3.50
CA SER A 77 8.66 -7.55 4.07
C SER A 77 9.10 -9.00 4.27
N LEU A 78 10.42 -9.24 4.21
CA LEU A 78 11.02 -10.54 4.48
C LEU A 78 12.28 -10.36 5.33
N ILE A 79 12.31 -11.04 6.47
CA ILE A 79 13.48 -11.17 7.36
C ILE A 79 13.77 -12.67 7.52
N VAL A 80 15.04 -13.04 7.52
CA VAL A 80 15.46 -14.42 7.79
C VAL A 80 16.06 -14.52 9.19
N MET A 81 15.57 -15.48 9.97
CA MET A 81 16.05 -15.76 11.32
C MET A 81 16.76 -17.09 11.37
N ASP A 82 17.81 -17.20 12.19
CA ASP A 82 18.48 -18.46 12.51
C ASP A 82 17.79 -19.21 13.67
N GLN A 83 18.35 -20.36 14.05
CA GLN A 83 17.83 -21.20 15.14
C GLN A 83 17.91 -20.53 16.52
N ASP A 84 18.80 -19.58 16.68
CA ASP A 84 19.00 -18.84 17.94
C ASP A 84 18.11 -17.59 18.03
N GLY A 85 17.24 -17.37 17.02
CA GLY A 85 16.36 -16.19 16.95
C GLY A 85 17.10 -14.90 16.54
N LYS A 86 18.28 -15.01 15.91
CA LYS A 86 19.04 -13.86 15.38
C LYS A 86 18.71 -13.62 13.92
N THR A 87 18.68 -12.35 13.52
CA THR A 87 18.49 -11.95 12.12
C THR A 87 19.72 -12.32 11.28
N LEU A 88 19.48 -12.98 10.15
CA LEU A 88 20.48 -13.23 9.11
C LEU A 88 20.46 -12.19 8.00
N THR A 89 19.36 -11.40 7.92
CA THR A 89 19.18 -10.34 6.91
C THR A 89 18.51 -9.12 7.54
N ASN A 90 18.68 -7.98 6.90
CA ASN A 90 17.74 -6.86 7.08
C ASN A 90 16.33 -7.24 6.64
N SER A 91 15.37 -6.38 6.92
CA SER A 91 14.00 -6.47 6.39
C SER A 91 13.99 -6.06 4.91
N ILE A 92 13.82 -7.04 3.99
CA ILE A 92 13.74 -6.81 2.53
C ILE A 92 12.30 -6.40 2.22
N ILE A 93 12.06 -5.13 1.84
CA ILE A 93 10.72 -4.55 1.75
C ILE A 93 10.03 -4.72 0.38
N TRP A 94 8.78 -4.26 0.28
CA TRP A 94 7.96 -4.34 -0.95
C TRP A 94 8.58 -3.63 -2.17
N ALA A 95 9.39 -2.58 -1.96
CA ALA A 95 10.02 -1.82 -3.04
C ALA A 95 11.27 -2.51 -3.63
N ASP A 96 11.73 -3.61 -3.00
CA ASP A 96 12.89 -4.38 -3.45
C ASP A 96 12.57 -5.21 -4.69
N ASN A 97 13.41 -5.09 -5.71
CA ASN A 97 13.25 -5.77 -6.99
C ASN A 97 14.35 -6.81 -7.29
N ARG A 98 15.18 -7.21 -6.28
CA ARG A 98 16.26 -8.19 -6.47
C ARG A 98 15.79 -9.54 -7.01
N SER A 99 14.54 -9.93 -6.73
CA SER A 99 13.94 -11.20 -7.16
C SER A 99 13.14 -11.12 -8.48
N ALA A 100 13.38 -10.08 -9.30
CA ALA A 100 12.63 -9.86 -10.54
C ALA A 100 12.73 -11.05 -11.51
N GLU A 101 13.93 -11.64 -11.65
CA GLU A 101 14.13 -12.81 -12.51
C GLU A 101 13.40 -14.06 -12.00
N GLN A 102 13.41 -14.27 -10.68
CA GLN A 102 12.67 -15.36 -10.05
C GLN A 102 11.16 -15.19 -10.22
N ALA A 103 10.65 -13.98 -10.03
CA ALA A 103 9.24 -13.68 -10.28
C ALA A 103 8.84 -13.98 -11.72
N LYS A 104 9.68 -13.57 -12.70
CA LYS A 104 9.44 -13.87 -14.12
C LYS A 104 9.36 -15.38 -14.36
N ARG A 105 10.32 -16.16 -13.85
CA ARG A 105 10.32 -17.62 -14.01
C ARG A 105 9.17 -18.30 -13.28
N ILE A 106 8.77 -17.85 -12.10
CA ILE A 106 7.58 -18.36 -11.41
C ILE A 106 6.34 -18.13 -12.29
N LYS A 107 6.24 -16.94 -12.89
CA LYS A 107 5.09 -16.57 -13.75
C LYS A 107 5.02 -17.42 -15.01
N SER A 108 6.16 -17.64 -15.71
CA SER A 108 6.19 -18.36 -17.00
C SER A 108 6.33 -19.87 -16.88
N ASP A 109 7.17 -20.36 -15.94
CA ASP A 109 7.67 -21.74 -15.98
C ASP A 109 7.21 -22.59 -14.80
N MET A 110 6.60 -21.99 -13.75
CA MET A 110 6.28 -22.66 -12.49
C MET A 110 4.81 -22.53 -12.10
N ASP A 111 3.92 -22.51 -13.07
CA ASP A 111 2.46 -22.48 -12.83
C ASP A 111 1.97 -21.22 -12.06
N GLY A 112 2.62 -20.08 -12.31
CA GLY A 112 2.39 -18.83 -11.56
C GLY A 112 0.93 -18.36 -11.59
N PHE A 113 0.19 -18.59 -12.69
CA PHE A 113 -1.22 -18.26 -12.77
C PHE A 113 -2.06 -19.04 -11.74
N HIS A 114 -1.87 -20.35 -11.62
CA HIS A 114 -2.60 -21.14 -10.63
C HIS A 114 -2.16 -20.88 -9.19
N ILE A 115 -0.89 -20.51 -8.97
CA ILE A 115 -0.46 -19.99 -7.66
C ILE A 115 -1.23 -18.71 -7.33
N TYR A 116 -1.27 -17.74 -8.26
CA TYR A 116 -2.06 -16.53 -8.07
C TYR A 116 -3.54 -16.84 -7.79
N LYS A 117 -4.17 -17.71 -8.55
CA LYS A 117 -5.59 -18.06 -8.36
C LYS A 117 -5.89 -18.58 -6.96
N ARG A 118 -4.97 -19.31 -6.31
CA ARG A 118 -5.13 -19.81 -4.94
C ARG A 118 -4.74 -18.80 -3.88
N THR A 119 -3.71 -17.98 -4.14
CA THR A 119 -3.14 -17.10 -3.12
C THR A 119 -3.64 -15.66 -3.21
N GLY A 120 -4.24 -15.25 -4.33
CA GLY A 120 -4.67 -13.88 -4.58
C GLY A 120 -3.54 -12.86 -4.69
N THR A 121 -2.28 -13.31 -4.65
CA THR A 121 -1.11 -12.41 -4.72
C THR A 121 -0.49 -12.50 -6.10
N PRO A 122 -0.49 -11.42 -6.89
CA PRO A 122 0.18 -11.38 -8.18
C PRO A 122 1.65 -11.77 -8.07
N ILE A 123 2.14 -12.54 -9.04
CA ILE A 123 3.55 -12.94 -9.07
C ILE A 123 4.40 -11.71 -9.43
N HIS A 124 5.10 -11.20 -8.44
CA HIS A 124 5.89 -9.97 -8.53
C HIS A 124 7.09 -10.04 -7.57
N PRO A 125 8.22 -9.34 -7.84
CA PRO A 125 9.37 -9.34 -6.92
C PRO A 125 9.06 -8.80 -5.51
N MET A 126 8.02 -8.01 -5.35
CA MET A 126 7.61 -7.49 -4.03
C MET A 126 7.24 -8.60 -3.04
N SER A 127 6.74 -9.76 -3.50
CA SER A 127 6.22 -10.80 -2.61
C SER A 127 7.31 -11.66 -1.98
N PRO A 128 7.14 -12.10 -0.71
CA PRO A 128 8.04 -13.02 -0.04
C PRO A 128 8.31 -14.32 -0.82
N LEU A 129 7.31 -14.88 -1.52
CA LEU A 129 7.50 -16.04 -2.38
C LEU A 129 8.67 -15.86 -3.35
N SER A 130 8.70 -14.76 -4.09
CA SER A 130 9.76 -14.48 -5.07
C SER A 130 11.11 -14.22 -4.39
N LYS A 131 11.12 -13.53 -3.24
CA LYS A 131 12.32 -13.23 -2.46
C LYS A 131 12.94 -14.48 -1.84
N ILE A 132 12.14 -15.38 -1.29
CA ILE A 132 12.63 -16.67 -0.73
C ILE A 132 13.21 -17.53 -1.86
N ARG A 133 12.57 -17.57 -3.02
CA ARG A 133 13.09 -18.26 -4.20
C ARG A 133 14.43 -17.67 -4.64
N TRP A 134 14.56 -16.35 -4.68
CA TRP A 134 15.81 -15.65 -4.95
C TRP A 134 16.89 -16.04 -3.94
N MET A 135 16.55 -16.04 -2.65
CA MET A 135 17.50 -16.36 -1.59
C MET A 135 18.04 -17.79 -1.71
N LYS A 136 17.19 -18.75 -2.03
CA LYS A 136 17.58 -20.14 -2.28
C LYS A 136 18.62 -20.24 -3.39
N GLU A 137 18.49 -19.45 -4.45
CA GLU A 137 19.35 -19.51 -5.63
C GLU A 137 20.60 -18.64 -5.51
N MET A 138 20.46 -17.41 -5.01
CA MET A 138 21.49 -16.38 -5.04
C MET A 138 22.20 -16.17 -3.70
N ALA A 139 21.60 -16.60 -2.59
CA ALA A 139 22.17 -16.53 -1.24
C ALA A 139 22.05 -17.87 -0.49
N PRO A 140 22.51 -19.00 -1.07
CA PRO A 140 22.29 -20.33 -0.51
C PRO A 140 22.89 -20.53 0.88
N HIS A 141 23.90 -19.77 1.24
CA HIS A 141 24.53 -19.81 2.58
C HIS A 141 23.61 -19.23 3.65
N VAL A 142 22.81 -18.19 3.34
CA VAL A 142 21.77 -17.63 4.21
C VAL A 142 20.60 -18.61 4.26
N PHE A 143 20.12 -19.06 3.08
CA PHE A 143 18.99 -19.97 2.97
C PHE A 143 19.16 -21.26 3.79
N LYS A 144 20.36 -21.86 3.79
CA LYS A 144 20.66 -23.09 4.55
C LYS A 144 20.68 -22.89 6.07
N LYS A 145 20.93 -21.68 6.55
CA LYS A 145 20.92 -21.34 7.99
C LYS A 145 19.55 -20.87 8.47
N ALA A 146 18.61 -20.63 7.54
CA ALA A 146 17.30 -20.09 7.84
C ALA A 146 16.47 -21.08 8.66
N ALA A 147 16.12 -20.72 9.88
CA ALA A 147 15.13 -21.41 10.70
C ALA A 147 13.73 -20.85 10.45
N LYS A 148 13.59 -19.52 10.25
CA LYS A 148 12.33 -18.85 10.00
C LYS A 148 12.46 -17.78 8.90
N PHE A 149 11.39 -17.65 8.11
CA PHE A 149 11.16 -16.57 7.13
C PHE A 149 9.96 -15.77 7.61
N ILE A 150 10.17 -14.54 8.07
CA ILE A 150 9.15 -13.74 8.76
C ILE A 150 9.04 -12.33 8.19
N SER A 151 7.94 -11.65 8.48
CA SER A 151 7.76 -10.22 8.22
C SER A 151 8.28 -9.36 9.36
N ILE A 152 8.33 -8.03 9.14
CA ILE A 152 8.65 -7.09 10.22
C ILE A 152 7.63 -7.13 11.36
N LYS A 153 6.34 -7.39 11.10
CA LYS A 153 5.33 -7.56 12.13
C LYS A 153 5.66 -8.74 13.05
N GLU A 154 5.97 -9.90 12.46
CA GLU A 154 6.33 -11.11 13.18
C GLU A 154 7.62 -10.93 13.98
N TYR A 155 8.60 -10.19 13.43
CA TYR A 155 9.82 -9.84 14.14
C TYR A 155 9.51 -9.05 15.42
N ILE A 156 8.65 -8.04 15.34
CA ILE A 156 8.23 -7.25 16.51
C ILE A 156 7.46 -8.10 17.50
N LEU A 157 6.53 -8.94 17.05
CA LEU A 157 5.76 -9.82 17.94
C LEU A 157 6.63 -10.86 18.62
N TYR A 158 7.65 -11.38 17.94
CA TYR A 158 8.62 -12.27 18.56
C TYR A 158 9.39 -11.58 19.70
N HIS A 159 9.84 -10.35 19.50
CA HIS A 159 10.52 -9.58 20.55
C HIS A 159 9.59 -9.15 21.69
N PHE A 160 8.31 -8.97 21.42
CA PHE A 160 7.32 -8.55 22.43
C PHE A 160 6.79 -9.71 23.27
N PHE A 161 6.52 -10.84 22.61
CA PHE A 161 5.77 -11.96 23.22
C PHE A 161 6.49 -13.31 23.11
N GLY A 162 7.63 -13.40 22.45
CA GLY A 162 8.35 -14.66 22.24
C GLY A 162 7.64 -15.62 21.27
N GLN A 163 6.71 -15.13 20.43
CA GLN A 163 5.86 -15.96 19.56
C GLN A 163 6.05 -15.62 18.08
N TYR A 164 6.14 -16.65 17.25
CA TYR A 164 6.09 -16.53 15.78
C TYR A 164 4.66 -16.76 15.30
N VAL A 165 3.86 -15.70 15.26
CA VAL A 165 2.49 -15.68 14.75
C VAL A 165 2.33 -14.67 13.64
N VAL A 166 1.51 -14.98 12.65
CA VAL A 166 1.20 -14.09 11.51
C VAL A 166 -0.31 -14.08 11.25
N ASP A 167 -0.85 -12.88 11.08
CA ASP A 167 -2.25 -12.72 10.73
C ASP A 167 -2.53 -13.09 9.27
N TYR A 168 -3.76 -13.51 8.98
CA TYR A 168 -4.20 -13.90 7.64
C TYR A 168 -3.97 -12.81 6.58
N SER A 169 -4.00 -11.52 6.99
CA SER A 169 -3.83 -10.40 6.07
C SER A 169 -2.37 -10.26 5.61
N ILE A 170 -1.41 -10.31 6.52
CA ILE A 170 0.03 -10.34 6.18
C ILE A 170 0.37 -11.64 5.45
N ALA A 171 -0.15 -12.78 5.92
CA ALA A 171 0.07 -14.09 5.29
C ALA A 171 -0.43 -14.08 3.84
N SER A 172 -1.63 -13.55 3.56
CA SER A 172 -2.18 -13.46 2.20
C SER A 172 -1.29 -12.64 1.27
N ALA A 173 -0.59 -11.61 1.77
CA ALA A 173 0.32 -10.81 0.97
C ALA A 173 1.69 -11.50 0.69
N THR A 174 1.94 -12.71 1.21
CA THR A 174 3.20 -13.41 0.98
C THR A 174 3.31 -14.11 -0.38
N GLY A 175 2.15 -14.41 -1.01
CA GLY A 175 2.06 -15.28 -2.19
C GLY A 175 2.13 -16.77 -1.85
N MET A 176 2.02 -17.14 -0.57
CA MET A 176 2.12 -18.52 -0.08
C MET A 176 0.92 -18.95 0.77
N PHE A 177 -0.05 -18.09 0.99
CA PHE A 177 -1.25 -18.34 1.78
C PHE A 177 -2.43 -18.67 0.86
N HIS A 178 -3.16 -19.76 1.13
CA HIS A 178 -4.31 -20.18 0.36
C HIS A 178 -5.58 -19.50 0.86
N LEU A 179 -6.21 -18.67 0.03
CA LEU A 179 -7.32 -17.78 0.42
C LEU A 179 -8.57 -18.53 0.90
N GLU A 180 -8.89 -19.71 0.33
CA GLU A 180 -10.11 -20.45 0.68
C GLU A 180 -9.93 -21.32 1.92
N THR A 181 -8.75 -21.97 2.05
CA THR A 181 -8.49 -22.89 3.17
C THR A 181 -7.91 -22.19 4.39
N LEU A 182 -7.45 -20.94 4.25
CA LEU A 182 -6.78 -20.15 5.28
C LEU A 182 -5.55 -20.86 5.86
N GLN A 183 -4.81 -21.58 5.01
CA GLN A 183 -3.61 -22.33 5.35
C GLN A 183 -2.45 -21.94 4.42
N TRP A 184 -1.24 -22.34 4.74
CA TRP A 184 -0.12 -22.22 3.84
C TRP A 184 -0.32 -23.10 2.59
N ASP A 185 -0.12 -22.55 1.38
CA ASP A 185 -0.29 -23.25 0.11
C ASP A 185 0.94 -24.14 -0.19
N GLU A 186 0.74 -25.47 -0.12
CA GLU A 186 1.82 -26.44 -0.34
C GLU A 186 2.55 -26.30 -1.68
N LYS A 187 1.84 -25.87 -2.75
CA LYS A 187 2.49 -25.71 -4.06
C LYS A 187 3.37 -24.47 -4.08
N ALA A 188 2.91 -23.38 -3.47
CA ALA A 188 3.71 -22.16 -3.32
C ALA A 188 4.94 -22.41 -2.43
N LEU A 189 4.79 -23.17 -1.33
CA LEU A 189 5.92 -23.59 -0.48
C LEU A 189 6.96 -24.40 -1.25
N ARG A 190 6.51 -25.36 -2.10
CA ARG A 190 7.43 -26.12 -2.97
C ARG A 190 8.19 -25.23 -3.95
N ILE A 191 7.55 -24.19 -4.51
CA ILE A 191 8.21 -23.21 -5.38
C ILE A 191 9.23 -22.40 -4.60
N ALA A 192 8.90 -21.90 -3.42
CA ALA A 192 9.83 -21.25 -2.52
C ALA A 192 10.98 -22.17 -2.08
N GLY A 193 10.68 -23.46 -1.94
CA GLY A 193 11.59 -24.50 -1.51
C GLY A 193 11.78 -24.54 0.00
N ILE A 194 10.72 -24.28 0.74
CA ILE A 194 10.64 -24.27 2.21
C ILE A 194 9.49 -25.15 2.69
N GLU A 195 9.50 -25.42 4.00
CA GLU A 195 8.44 -26.12 4.70
C GLU A 195 7.59 -25.14 5.52
N ALA A 196 6.33 -25.48 5.80
CA ALA A 196 5.45 -24.65 6.63
C ALA A 196 6.01 -24.37 8.04
N SER A 197 6.79 -25.30 8.59
CA SER A 197 7.50 -25.14 9.88
C SER A 197 8.49 -23.98 9.90
N GLN A 198 8.96 -23.53 8.73
CA GLN A 198 9.84 -22.36 8.59
C GLN A 198 9.08 -21.03 8.51
N LEU A 199 7.74 -21.05 8.52
CA LEU A 199 6.87 -19.90 8.61
C LEU A 199 6.25 -19.82 10.00
N SER A 200 5.58 -18.70 10.29
CA SER A 200 4.87 -18.47 11.54
C SER A 200 3.52 -19.20 11.57
N GLU A 201 2.98 -19.38 12.76
CA GLU A 201 1.63 -19.88 12.97
C GLU A 201 0.60 -18.88 12.44
N LEU A 202 -0.38 -19.38 11.68
CA LEU A 202 -1.45 -18.57 11.09
C LEU A 202 -2.54 -18.30 12.11
N VAL A 203 -2.87 -17.02 12.30
CA VAL A 203 -3.93 -16.58 13.23
C VAL A 203 -4.86 -15.57 12.56
N PRO A 204 -6.12 -15.43 13.01
CA PRO A 204 -7.01 -14.40 12.51
C PRO A 204 -6.52 -12.99 12.86
N THR A 205 -6.93 -11.99 12.08
CA THR A 205 -6.57 -10.57 12.31
C THR A 205 -7.06 -10.00 13.64
N THR A 206 -8.00 -10.68 14.28
CA THR A 206 -8.55 -10.36 15.60
C THR A 206 -7.82 -11.09 16.76
N TYR A 207 -6.74 -11.83 16.46
CA TYR A 207 -5.99 -12.56 17.49
C TYR A 207 -5.40 -11.61 18.52
N GLN A 208 -5.59 -11.94 19.81
CA GLN A 208 -5.11 -11.15 20.94
C GLN A 208 -3.82 -11.76 21.51
N LEU A 209 -2.83 -10.89 21.72
CA LEU A 209 -1.59 -11.21 22.42
C LEU A 209 -1.58 -10.49 23.77
N ARG A 210 -1.12 -11.18 24.80
CA ARG A 210 -0.97 -10.68 26.18
C ARG A 210 0.35 -11.16 26.75
N GLY A 211 0.77 -10.58 27.88
CA GLY A 211 2.04 -10.91 28.51
C GLY A 211 3.22 -10.29 27.77
N LEU A 212 3.12 -8.99 27.50
CA LEU A 212 4.23 -8.20 26.96
C LEU A 212 5.45 -8.33 27.87
N GLN A 213 6.63 -8.47 27.29
CA GLN A 213 7.87 -8.54 28.06
C GLN A 213 8.01 -7.32 29.01
N PRO A 214 8.34 -7.50 30.29
CA PRO A 214 8.34 -6.42 31.29
C PRO A 214 9.21 -5.22 30.92
N GLU A 215 10.39 -5.47 30.31
CA GLU A 215 11.27 -4.41 29.84
C GLU A 215 10.63 -3.56 28.75
N ILE A 216 9.92 -4.19 27.81
CA ILE A 216 9.23 -3.51 26.71
C ILE A 216 8.04 -2.71 27.26
N ALA A 217 7.26 -3.29 28.17
CA ALA A 217 6.13 -2.62 28.82
C ALA A 217 6.58 -1.34 29.54
N LEU A 218 7.65 -1.44 30.32
CA LEU A 218 8.26 -0.29 31.02
C LEU A 218 8.71 0.80 30.04
N ARG A 219 9.38 0.43 28.97
CA ARG A 219 9.88 1.37 27.94
C ARG A 219 8.75 2.05 27.21
N MET A 220 7.68 1.33 26.88
CA MET A 220 6.47 1.90 26.25
C MET A 220 5.64 2.75 27.22
N GLY A 221 5.73 2.50 28.55
CA GLY A 221 4.89 3.11 29.57
C GLY A 221 3.45 2.57 29.53
N ILE A 222 3.31 1.26 29.42
CA ILE A 222 2.03 0.53 29.43
C ILE A 222 2.14 -0.67 30.37
N LYS A 223 1.02 -1.30 30.69
CA LYS A 223 0.99 -2.52 31.52
C LYS A 223 1.42 -3.74 30.72
N GLU A 224 2.02 -4.73 31.37
CA GLU A 224 2.39 -6.02 30.77
C GLU A 224 1.19 -6.80 30.22
N ASP A 225 0.00 -6.63 30.87
CA ASP A 225 -1.23 -7.30 30.47
C ASP A 225 -2.07 -6.51 29.45
N THR A 226 -1.61 -5.31 29.03
CA THR A 226 -2.27 -4.55 27.95
C THR A 226 -2.45 -5.45 26.72
N PRO A 227 -3.68 -5.64 26.21
CA PRO A 227 -3.91 -6.52 25.07
C PRO A 227 -3.42 -5.87 23.79
N PHE A 228 -2.69 -6.66 23.00
CA PHE A 228 -2.36 -6.32 21.61
C PHE A 228 -3.22 -7.14 20.67
N VAL A 229 -3.87 -6.49 19.73
CA VAL A 229 -4.57 -7.16 18.63
C VAL A 229 -3.68 -7.12 17.41
N ILE A 230 -3.41 -8.29 16.84
CA ILE A 230 -2.41 -8.46 15.77
C ILE A 230 -2.73 -7.60 14.53
N GLY A 231 -4.02 -7.33 14.29
CA GLY A 231 -4.46 -6.46 13.20
C GLY A 231 -4.18 -7.03 11.82
N ALA A 232 -3.98 -6.15 10.83
CA ALA A 232 -3.82 -6.53 9.44
C ALA A 232 -2.73 -5.70 8.74
N ASN A 233 -2.57 -5.86 7.42
CA ASN A 233 -1.71 -5.00 6.64
C ASN A 233 -2.30 -3.58 6.49
N ASP A 234 -1.44 -2.59 6.30
CA ASP A 234 -1.77 -1.17 6.22
C ASP A 234 -2.79 -0.83 5.12
N GLY A 235 -2.65 -1.48 3.95
CA GLY A 235 -3.54 -1.27 2.82
C GLY A 235 -4.96 -1.76 3.06
N VAL A 236 -5.12 -2.91 3.72
CA VAL A 236 -6.42 -3.48 4.08
C VAL A 236 -7.09 -2.64 5.16
N LEU A 237 -6.32 -2.25 6.19
CA LEU A 237 -6.81 -1.42 7.28
C LEU A 237 -7.16 0.01 6.83
N ALA A 238 -6.48 0.54 5.81
CA ALA A 238 -6.84 1.83 5.23
C ALA A 238 -8.26 1.84 4.66
N ASN A 239 -8.73 0.74 4.05
CA ASN A 239 -10.13 0.61 3.61
C ASN A 239 -11.11 0.73 4.78
N LEU A 240 -10.84 -0.02 5.86
CA LEU A 240 -11.65 0.03 7.07
C LEU A 240 -11.65 1.44 7.68
N GLY A 241 -10.47 2.07 7.80
CA GLY A 241 -10.33 3.38 8.41
C GLY A 241 -10.89 4.57 7.61
N VAL A 242 -11.19 4.39 6.31
CA VAL A 242 -11.98 5.37 5.53
C VAL A 242 -13.46 4.98 5.46
N GLY A 243 -13.84 3.89 6.12
CA GLY A 243 -15.20 3.36 6.12
C GLY A 243 -15.63 2.71 4.80
N ALA A 244 -14.72 2.45 3.86
CA ALA A 244 -15.02 1.76 2.59
C ALA A 244 -15.08 0.25 2.80
N ILE A 245 -16.08 -0.22 3.54
CA ILE A 245 -16.27 -1.63 3.91
C ILE A 245 -17.57 -2.21 3.35
N GLY A 246 -18.50 -1.38 2.93
CA GLY A 246 -19.73 -1.82 2.30
C GLY A 246 -19.55 -2.25 0.85
N GLN A 247 -20.50 -3.04 0.36
CA GLN A 247 -20.49 -3.51 -1.02
C GLN A 247 -20.55 -2.35 -2.03
N GLY A 248 -19.61 -2.33 -2.97
CA GLY A 248 -19.50 -1.29 -4.00
C GLY A 248 -18.83 0.00 -3.51
N GLU A 249 -18.41 0.09 -2.26
CA GLU A 249 -17.61 1.22 -1.77
C GLU A 249 -16.14 1.01 -2.14
N VAL A 250 -15.55 2.00 -2.80
CA VAL A 250 -14.18 1.93 -3.31
C VAL A 250 -13.29 2.95 -2.60
N ALA A 251 -12.20 2.49 -2.01
CA ALA A 251 -11.17 3.38 -1.47
C ALA A 251 -10.12 3.67 -2.54
N VAL A 252 -9.85 4.94 -2.79
CA VAL A 252 -8.75 5.45 -3.60
C VAL A 252 -7.80 6.21 -2.70
N THR A 253 -6.60 5.67 -2.54
CA THR A 253 -5.53 6.31 -1.76
C THR A 253 -4.41 6.73 -2.69
N ILE A 254 -4.05 8.02 -2.71
CA ILE A 254 -2.89 8.50 -3.47
C ILE A 254 -2.00 9.33 -2.53
N GLY A 255 -0.90 8.71 -2.13
CA GLY A 255 0.25 9.33 -1.46
C GLY A 255 1.42 9.42 -2.45
N THR A 256 2.62 9.02 -2.05
CA THR A 256 3.78 8.87 -2.97
C THR A 256 3.46 7.86 -4.07
N SER A 257 2.92 6.70 -3.72
CA SER A 257 2.30 5.71 -4.60
C SER A 257 0.77 5.80 -4.48
N GLY A 258 0.03 4.89 -5.13
CA GLY A 258 -1.42 4.87 -5.01
C GLY A 258 -1.98 3.45 -4.92
N ALA A 259 -3.27 3.35 -4.61
CA ALA A 259 -4.00 2.09 -4.66
C ALA A 259 -5.50 2.32 -4.78
N VAL A 260 -6.18 1.38 -5.44
CA VAL A 260 -7.64 1.30 -5.50
C VAL A 260 -8.06 -0.03 -4.89
N ARG A 261 -9.02 -0.02 -3.98
CA ARG A 261 -9.45 -1.20 -3.23
C ARG A 261 -10.94 -1.18 -2.94
N THR A 262 -11.53 -2.37 -2.85
CA THR A 262 -12.90 -2.57 -2.38
C THR A 262 -12.96 -3.82 -1.50
N VAL A 263 -13.97 -3.91 -0.65
CA VAL A 263 -14.22 -5.07 0.21
C VAL A 263 -15.24 -5.99 -0.44
N VAL A 264 -15.01 -7.29 -0.29
CA VAL A 264 -15.90 -8.36 -0.76
C VAL A 264 -16.09 -9.40 0.35
N ASP A 265 -17.19 -10.16 0.29
CA ASP A 265 -17.60 -11.17 1.28
C ASP A 265 -16.99 -12.57 1.09
N LYS A 266 -16.25 -12.74 0.00
CA LYS A 266 -15.55 -14.00 -0.32
C LYS A 266 -14.29 -13.71 -1.13
N PRO A 267 -13.28 -14.60 -1.08
CA PRO A 267 -12.08 -14.42 -1.87
C PRO A 267 -12.41 -14.54 -3.37
N ILE A 268 -11.94 -13.58 -4.14
CA ILE A 268 -12.05 -13.57 -5.60
C ILE A 268 -10.72 -13.21 -6.24
N THR A 269 -10.43 -13.78 -7.39
CA THR A 269 -9.20 -13.53 -8.13
C THR A 269 -9.49 -13.28 -9.61
N ASP A 270 -8.76 -12.35 -10.21
CA ASP A 270 -8.94 -11.94 -11.59
C ASP A 270 -8.35 -12.97 -12.59
N GLU A 271 -9.06 -13.25 -13.69
CA GLU A 271 -8.59 -14.19 -14.73
C GLU A 271 -7.34 -13.67 -15.49
N GLN A 272 -7.06 -12.38 -15.42
CA GLN A 272 -5.87 -11.78 -16.01
C GLN A 272 -4.78 -11.45 -14.98
N SER A 273 -4.98 -11.83 -13.71
CA SER A 273 -4.06 -11.55 -12.59
C SER A 273 -3.75 -10.05 -12.38
N ARG A 274 -4.71 -9.17 -12.71
CA ARG A 274 -4.54 -7.71 -12.63
C ARG A 274 -4.59 -7.17 -11.19
N THR A 275 -5.29 -7.87 -10.27
CA THR A 275 -5.56 -7.41 -8.91
C THR A 275 -5.04 -8.38 -7.86
N PHE A 276 -4.85 -7.89 -6.64
CA PHE A 276 -4.65 -8.76 -5.48
C PHE A 276 -5.97 -9.03 -4.77
N CYS A 277 -5.99 -10.07 -3.91
CA CYS A 277 -7.03 -10.35 -2.94
C CYS A 277 -6.39 -10.71 -1.60
N TYR A 278 -6.64 -9.91 -0.55
CA TYR A 278 -6.06 -10.11 0.79
C TYR A 278 -7.15 -10.24 1.84
N ALA A 279 -6.93 -11.12 2.81
CA ALA A 279 -7.86 -11.30 3.93
C ALA A 279 -7.88 -10.04 4.83
N LEU A 280 -9.07 -9.62 5.27
CA LEU A 280 -9.28 -8.66 6.35
C LEU A 280 -9.79 -9.39 7.60
N THR A 281 -10.83 -10.18 7.46
CA THR A 281 -11.32 -11.10 8.49
C THR A 281 -11.62 -12.45 7.84
N ASP A 282 -12.24 -13.37 8.54
CA ASP A 282 -12.77 -14.63 7.99
C ASP A 282 -14.02 -14.43 7.10
N LYS A 283 -14.62 -13.22 7.12
CA LYS A 283 -15.80 -12.83 6.34
C LYS A 283 -15.55 -11.73 5.32
N HIS A 284 -14.39 -11.09 5.37
CA HIS A 284 -14.09 -9.92 4.53
C HIS A 284 -12.73 -10.06 3.86
N TRP A 285 -12.69 -9.81 2.56
CA TRP A 285 -11.46 -9.75 1.76
C TRP A 285 -11.36 -8.40 1.08
N VAL A 286 -10.16 -7.89 0.93
CA VAL A 286 -9.89 -6.66 0.19
C VAL A 286 -9.29 -7.01 -1.15
N VAL A 287 -9.99 -6.65 -2.22
CA VAL A 287 -9.53 -6.79 -3.60
C VAL A 287 -9.08 -5.44 -4.11
N GLY A 288 -7.97 -5.42 -4.84
CA GLY A 288 -7.47 -4.14 -5.33
C GLY A 288 -6.21 -4.23 -6.15
N GLY A 289 -5.67 -3.07 -6.42
CA GLY A 289 -4.40 -2.93 -7.11
C GLY A 289 -3.62 -1.70 -6.63
N PRO A 290 -2.30 -1.83 -6.42
CA PRO A 290 -1.42 -0.71 -6.13
C PRO A 290 -0.79 -0.18 -7.41
N THR A 291 -0.56 1.14 -7.51
CA THR A 291 0.32 1.77 -8.49
C THR A 291 1.58 2.32 -7.83
N ASN A 292 2.72 2.29 -8.54
CA ASN A 292 3.94 2.96 -8.08
C ASN A 292 3.85 4.49 -8.24
N ASN A 293 2.98 4.95 -9.11
CA ASN A 293 3.00 6.26 -9.74
C ASN A 293 1.85 7.14 -9.22
N GLY A 294 1.93 7.55 -7.94
CA GLY A 294 1.01 8.48 -7.30
C GLY A 294 1.52 9.92 -7.30
N GLY A 295 1.48 10.56 -6.14
CA GLY A 295 1.93 11.95 -5.95
C GLY A 295 3.42 12.19 -6.22
N ILE A 296 4.22 11.12 -6.29
CA ILE A 296 5.63 11.21 -6.71
C ILE A 296 5.76 11.78 -8.13
N MET A 297 4.76 11.61 -9.00
CA MET A 297 4.76 12.17 -10.35
C MET A 297 4.70 13.70 -10.33
N LEU A 298 3.86 14.26 -9.48
CA LEU A 298 3.77 15.70 -9.29
C LEU A 298 5.03 16.25 -8.61
N ARG A 299 5.59 15.51 -7.66
CA ARG A 299 6.88 15.86 -7.03
C ARG A 299 8.00 15.91 -8.06
N TRP A 300 8.15 14.85 -8.87
CA TRP A 300 9.12 14.80 -9.96
C TRP A 300 8.97 16.01 -10.91
N LEU A 301 7.73 16.29 -11.35
CA LEU A 301 7.48 17.43 -12.22
C LEU A 301 7.89 18.77 -11.58
N LYS A 302 7.57 18.95 -10.28
CA LYS A 302 7.98 20.14 -9.52
C LYS A 302 9.51 20.24 -9.41
N ASP A 303 10.17 19.15 -9.05
CA ASP A 303 11.61 19.17 -8.75
C ASP A 303 12.44 19.35 -10.04
N GLU A 304 12.05 18.75 -11.16
CA GLU A 304 12.80 18.78 -12.41
C GLU A 304 12.39 19.94 -13.34
N PHE A 305 11.13 20.35 -13.32
CA PHE A 305 10.60 21.32 -14.29
C PHE A 305 9.88 22.51 -13.65
N GLY A 306 9.66 22.51 -12.34
CA GLY A 306 8.87 23.48 -11.60
C GLY A 306 9.67 24.61 -10.91
N SER A 307 10.92 24.88 -11.32
CA SER A 307 11.79 25.87 -10.67
C SER A 307 11.15 27.27 -10.57
N SER A 308 10.40 27.70 -11.58
CA SER A 308 9.71 29.00 -11.59
C SER A 308 8.58 29.03 -10.56
N GLU A 309 7.77 27.96 -10.45
CA GLU A 309 6.67 27.84 -9.48
C GLU A 309 7.22 27.80 -8.06
N VAL A 310 8.31 27.08 -7.84
CA VAL A 310 9.00 27.02 -6.54
C VAL A 310 9.49 28.41 -6.12
N GLU A 311 10.12 29.16 -7.04
CA GLU A 311 10.62 30.50 -6.72
C GLU A 311 9.49 31.51 -6.47
N VAL A 312 8.43 31.48 -7.29
CA VAL A 312 7.26 32.34 -7.11
C VAL A 312 6.54 32.00 -5.80
N ALA A 313 6.31 30.72 -5.52
CA ALA A 313 5.68 30.27 -4.29
C ALA A 313 6.47 30.71 -3.05
N LYS A 314 7.80 30.63 -3.08
CA LYS A 314 8.68 31.12 -2.01
C LYS A 314 8.51 32.62 -1.79
N ARG A 315 8.40 33.44 -2.85
CA ARG A 315 8.18 34.88 -2.75
C ARG A 315 6.80 35.24 -2.19
N LEU A 316 5.79 34.45 -2.52
CA LEU A 316 4.42 34.65 -2.08
C LEU A 316 4.13 34.04 -0.70
N GLY A 317 5.02 33.19 -0.16
CA GLY A 317 4.81 32.46 1.10
C GLY A 317 3.71 31.39 1.01
N VAL A 318 3.52 30.78 -0.17
CA VAL A 318 2.53 29.71 -0.42
C VAL A 318 3.21 28.38 -0.76
N ASP A 319 2.46 27.28 -0.71
CA ASP A 319 2.97 25.97 -1.15
C ASP A 319 3.12 25.95 -2.69
N PRO A 320 4.28 25.53 -3.24
CA PRO A 320 4.46 25.37 -4.68
C PRO A 320 3.41 24.48 -5.34
N TYR A 321 2.90 23.47 -4.63
CA TYR A 321 1.85 22.59 -5.15
C TYR A 321 0.53 23.33 -5.35
N ASP A 322 0.15 24.23 -4.44
CA ASP A 322 -1.07 25.04 -4.59
C ASP A 322 -0.98 25.91 -5.85
N LEU A 323 0.16 26.56 -6.09
CA LEU A 323 0.40 27.35 -7.30
C LEU A 323 0.33 26.49 -8.58
N MET A 324 0.88 25.28 -8.54
CA MET A 324 0.77 24.34 -9.68
C MET A 324 -0.67 23.91 -9.94
N MET A 325 -1.48 23.73 -8.88
CA MET A 325 -2.91 23.43 -9.03
C MET A 325 -3.67 24.59 -9.67
N ASP A 326 -3.45 25.82 -9.23
CA ASP A 326 -4.05 27.03 -9.80
C ASP A 326 -3.73 27.20 -11.30
N ILE A 327 -2.51 26.84 -11.70
CA ILE A 327 -2.08 26.87 -13.09
C ILE A 327 -2.80 25.77 -13.90
N ALA A 328 -2.84 24.55 -13.38
CA ALA A 328 -3.47 23.41 -14.04
C ALA A 328 -4.99 23.55 -14.17
N GLU A 329 -5.65 24.23 -13.23
CA GLU A 329 -7.10 24.44 -13.23
C GLU A 329 -7.59 25.23 -14.46
N LYS A 330 -6.72 26.08 -15.04
CA LYS A 330 -7.03 26.88 -16.23
C LYS A 330 -7.07 26.06 -17.52
N VAL A 331 -6.54 24.85 -17.51
CA VAL A 331 -6.50 23.95 -18.66
C VAL A 331 -7.77 23.09 -18.67
N PRO A 332 -8.45 22.94 -19.81
CA PRO A 332 -9.65 22.11 -19.87
C PRO A 332 -9.33 20.62 -19.63
N ALA A 333 -10.37 19.86 -19.25
CA ALA A 333 -10.27 18.42 -19.12
C ALA A 333 -9.70 17.77 -20.38
N GLY A 334 -8.76 16.85 -20.19
CA GLY A 334 -8.07 16.16 -21.27
C GLY A 334 -6.85 16.91 -21.82
N SER A 335 -6.42 18.01 -21.18
CA SER A 335 -5.17 18.72 -21.48
C SER A 335 -4.97 19.03 -22.97
N GLU A 336 -6.08 19.35 -23.68
CA GLU A 336 -6.10 19.57 -25.14
C GLU A 336 -5.48 18.42 -25.95
N GLY A 337 -5.62 17.17 -25.46
CA GLY A 337 -5.10 15.98 -26.13
C GLY A 337 -3.67 15.61 -25.74
N LEU A 338 -3.05 16.30 -24.77
CA LEU A 338 -1.78 15.88 -24.19
C LEU A 338 -1.99 14.79 -23.15
N LEU A 339 -1.56 13.59 -23.44
CA LEU A 339 -1.72 12.43 -22.56
C LEU A 339 -0.39 12.04 -21.93
N PHE A 340 -0.41 11.67 -20.65
CA PHE A 340 0.76 11.20 -19.90
C PHE A 340 0.56 9.78 -19.38
N LEU A 341 1.46 8.86 -19.75
CA LEU A 341 1.62 7.55 -19.13
C LEU A 341 2.59 7.71 -17.95
N PRO A 342 2.16 7.56 -16.69
CA PRO A 342 2.96 8.01 -15.53
C PRO A 342 4.02 6.99 -15.04
N PHE A 343 4.48 6.06 -15.86
CA PHE A 343 5.25 4.88 -15.44
C PHE A 343 6.73 5.15 -15.15
N LEU A 344 7.07 6.23 -14.46
CA LEU A 344 8.47 6.58 -14.18
C LEU A 344 9.21 5.55 -13.32
N SER A 345 8.48 4.81 -12.47
CA SER A 345 9.02 3.78 -11.57
C SER A 345 8.57 2.35 -11.94
N GLY A 346 8.36 2.09 -13.25
CA GLY A 346 7.63 0.92 -13.66
C GLY A 346 6.17 0.98 -13.22
N GLU A 347 5.39 -0.08 -13.40
CA GLU A 347 4.02 -0.12 -12.91
C GLU A 347 3.67 -1.47 -12.28
N ARG A 348 2.85 -1.43 -11.22
CA ARG A 348 2.22 -2.61 -10.63
C ARG A 348 0.87 -2.88 -11.30
N ALA A 349 -0.21 -2.82 -10.57
CA ALA A 349 -1.54 -3.07 -11.12
C ALA A 349 -1.96 -2.00 -12.17
N PRO A 350 -2.67 -2.40 -13.20
CA PRO A 350 -3.06 -3.76 -13.56
C PRO A 350 -2.02 -4.52 -14.39
N TYR A 351 -0.91 -3.88 -14.75
CA TYR A 351 0.03 -4.36 -15.79
C TYR A 351 1.14 -5.25 -15.25
N TRP A 352 1.57 -5.07 -14.00
CA TRP A 352 2.67 -5.79 -13.36
C TRP A 352 3.95 -5.79 -14.21
N ASN A 353 4.29 -4.61 -14.77
CA ASN A 353 5.42 -4.38 -15.66
C ASN A 353 6.46 -3.45 -15.01
N PRO A 354 7.58 -3.95 -14.48
CA PRO A 354 8.63 -3.14 -13.87
C PRO A 354 9.43 -2.33 -14.91
N ASN A 355 9.32 -2.67 -16.18
CA ASN A 355 10.03 -2.02 -17.29
C ASN A 355 9.22 -0.89 -17.95
N ALA A 356 7.95 -0.70 -17.58
CA ALA A 356 7.16 0.42 -18.08
C ALA A 356 7.84 1.76 -17.78
N ARG A 357 7.75 2.71 -18.72
CA ARG A 357 8.40 4.03 -18.64
C ARG A 357 7.42 5.16 -18.90
N GLY A 358 7.67 6.30 -18.26
CA GLY A 358 6.90 7.52 -18.46
C GLY A 358 6.92 8.01 -19.92
N THR A 359 5.77 8.43 -20.45
CA THR A 359 5.63 8.86 -21.83
C THR A 359 4.61 9.98 -21.93
N PHE A 360 5.00 11.12 -22.53
CA PHE A 360 4.06 12.13 -23.01
C PHE A 360 3.70 11.85 -24.47
N PHE A 361 2.42 11.81 -24.77
CA PHE A 361 1.91 11.56 -26.11
C PHE A 361 0.99 12.68 -26.57
N GLY A 362 1.06 13.07 -27.83
CA GLY A 362 0.19 14.09 -28.43
C GLY A 362 0.71 15.53 -28.28
N ILE A 363 2.01 15.73 -28.01
CA ILE A 363 2.60 17.07 -27.89
C ILE A 363 2.45 17.84 -29.22
N GLY A 364 1.86 19.04 -29.13
CA GLY A 364 1.78 20.00 -30.21
C GLY A 364 2.28 21.40 -29.80
N LEU A 365 2.43 22.31 -30.75
CA LEU A 365 2.94 23.66 -30.48
C LEU A 365 2.05 24.52 -29.56
N GLN A 366 0.78 24.15 -29.44
CA GLN A 366 -0.19 24.83 -28.57
C GLN A 366 0.02 24.49 -27.09
N HIS A 367 0.63 23.32 -26.78
CA HIS A 367 0.82 22.88 -25.42
C HIS A 367 1.88 23.71 -24.70
N LYS A 368 1.50 24.26 -23.58
CA LYS A 368 2.34 25.05 -22.69
C LYS A 368 2.54 24.30 -21.37
N ARG A 369 3.31 24.87 -20.46
CA ARG A 369 3.64 24.31 -19.16
C ARG A 369 2.42 23.86 -18.36
N GLU A 370 1.37 24.66 -18.32
CA GLU A 370 0.11 24.36 -17.64
C GLU A 370 -0.52 23.04 -18.14
N HIS A 371 -0.39 22.73 -19.43
CA HIS A 371 -0.90 21.49 -20.00
C HIS A 371 -0.11 20.28 -19.51
N PHE A 372 1.22 20.40 -19.34
CA PHE A 372 2.04 19.32 -18.79
C PHE A 372 1.70 19.05 -17.32
N ILE A 373 1.48 20.11 -16.51
CA ILE A 373 1.06 19.94 -15.11
C ILE A 373 -0.27 19.22 -15.07
N ARG A 374 -1.26 19.67 -15.85
CA ARG A 374 -2.57 19.06 -15.94
C ARG A 374 -2.51 17.61 -16.42
N ALA A 375 -1.76 17.32 -17.49
CA ALA A 375 -1.60 15.99 -18.02
C ALA A 375 -0.96 15.02 -17.02
N VAL A 376 -0.05 15.48 -16.15
CA VAL A 376 0.50 14.64 -15.07
C VAL A 376 -0.56 14.29 -14.05
N LEU A 377 -1.39 15.23 -13.60
CA LEU A 377 -2.50 14.96 -12.68
C LEU A 377 -3.50 13.95 -13.29
N GLU A 378 -3.88 14.17 -14.55
CA GLU A 378 -4.79 13.31 -15.29
C GLU A 378 -4.20 11.92 -15.55
N GLY A 379 -2.92 11.83 -15.90
CA GLY A 379 -2.22 10.57 -16.12
C GLY A 379 -2.17 9.68 -14.87
N VAL A 380 -1.92 10.26 -13.70
CA VAL A 380 -2.02 9.53 -12.41
C VAL A 380 -3.43 9.00 -12.19
N ILE A 381 -4.46 9.80 -12.46
CA ILE A 381 -5.84 9.34 -12.30
C ILE A 381 -6.21 8.28 -13.36
N MET A 382 -5.69 8.35 -14.57
CA MET A 382 -5.87 7.29 -15.58
C MET A 382 -5.26 5.96 -15.13
N SER A 383 -4.06 5.98 -14.52
CA SER A 383 -3.45 4.77 -13.92
C SER A 383 -4.30 4.21 -12.78
N VAL A 384 -4.84 5.06 -11.91
CA VAL A 384 -5.80 4.67 -10.85
C VAL A 384 -7.09 4.11 -11.46
N PHE A 385 -7.61 4.75 -12.51
CA PHE A 385 -8.83 4.32 -13.19
C PHE A 385 -8.68 2.96 -13.88
N SER A 386 -7.51 2.64 -14.46
CA SER A 386 -7.26 1.31 -15.05
C SER A 386 -7.36 0.19 -13.99
N ILE A 387 -6.95 0.45 -12.75
CA ILE A 387 -7.20 -0.48 -11.62
C ILE A 387 -8.69 -0.54 -11.30
N GLY A 388 -9.37 0.60 -11.28
CA GLY A 388 -10.82 0.68 -11.07
C GLY A 388 -11.63 -0.11 -12.09
N VAL A 389 -11.19 -0.12 -13.36
CA VAL A 389 -11.80 -0.95 -14.42
C VAL A 389 -11.61 -2.44 -14.12
N ALA A 390 -10.40 -2.87 -13.73
CA ALA A 390 -10.16 -4.26 -13.35
C ALA A 390 -11.03 -4.69 -12.14
N LEU A 391 -11.21 -3.81 -11.16
CA LEU A 391 -12.11 -4.06 -10.02
C LEU A 391 -13.57 -4.14 -10.47
N ARG A 392 -14.03 -3.23 -11.32
CA ARG A 392 -15.40 -3.24 -11.85
C ARG A 392 -15.74 -4.55 -12.57
N ASP A 393 -14.80 -5.11 -13.32
CA ASP A 393 -14.96 -6.40 -14.01
C ASP A 393 -15.18 -7.56 -13.02
N LEU A 394 -14.61 -7.46 -11.81
CA LEU A 394 -14.70 -8.47 -10.76
C LEU A 394 -15.89 -8.28 -9.81
N THR A 395 -16.16 -7.03 -9.41
CA THR A 395 -17.06 -6.72 -8.28
C THR A 395 -18.28 -5.90 -8.68
N GLY A 396 -18.39 -5.53 -9.95
CA GLY A 396 -19.43 -4.62 -10.44
C GLY A 396 -19.06 -3.14 -10.28
N SER A 397 -20.00 -2.28 -10.63
CA SER A 397 -19.79 -0.82 -10.59
C SER A 397 -19.68 -0.29 -9.17
N ALA A 398 -18.76 0.63 -8.96
CA ALA A 398 -18.65 1.36 -7.70
C ALA A 398 -19.94 2.16 -7.41
N LYS A 399 -20.35 2.17 -6.14
CA LYS A 399 -21.44 3.01 -5.61
C LYS A 399 -20.91 4.42 -5.33
N ASP A 400 -19.85 4.50 -4.55
CA ASP A 400 -19.13 5.74 -4.23
C ASP A 400 -17.62 5.47 -4.15
N VAL A 401 -16.83 6.56 -4.13
CA VAL A 401 -15.37 6.53 -4.06
C VAL A 401 -14.93 7.35 -2.86
N ARG A 402 -14.18 6.73 -1.93
CA ARG A 402 -13.61 7.41 -0.76
C ARG A 402 -12.15 7.73 -1.01
N ALA A 403 -11.84 9.02 -1.08
CA ALA A 403 -10.51 9.54 -1.41
C ALA A 403 -9.69 9.80 -0.16
N SER A 404 -8.44 9.29 -0.12
CA SER A 404 -7.50 9.51 0.97
C SER A 404 -6.07 9.69 0.48
N GLY A 405 -5.19 10.17 1.36
CA GLY A 405 -3.79 10.45 1.02
C GLY A 405 -3.56 11.90 0.58
N GLY A 406 -2.32 12.22 0.22
CA GLY A 406 -1.89 13.60 -0.03
C GLY A 406 -2.63 14.33 -1.14
N PHE A 407 -3.03 13.61 -2.20
CA PHE A 407 -3.77 14.18 -3.32
C PHE A 407 -5.15 14.72 -2.91
N ALA A 408 -5.75 14.14 -1.87
CA ALA A 408 -7.04 14.54 -1.38
C ALA A 408 -7.07 15.95 -0.76
N ARG A 409 -5.92 16.60 -0.62
CA ARG A 409 -5.84 18.03 -0.25
C ARG A 409 -6.23 18.97 -1.40
N SER A 410 -6.01 18.53 -2.67
CA SER A 410 -6.28 19.35 -3.86
C SER A 410 -7.75 19.17 -4.34
N PRO A 411 -8.59 20.22 -4.31
CA PRO A 411 -9.93 20.18 -4.87
C PRO A 411 -9.94 19.80 -6.36
N LEU A 412 -9.00 20.36 -7.14
CA LEU A 412 -8.85 20.05 -8.55
C LEU A 412 -8.59 18.57 -8.79
N TRP A 413 -7.65 17.98 -8.04
CA TRP A 413 -7.28 16.59 -8.27
C TRP A 413 -8.40 15.61 -7.85
N ARG A 414 -9.14 15.95 -6.78
CA ARG A 414 -10.35 15.22 -6.39
C ARG A 414 -11.44 15.29 -7.45
N GLN A 415 -11.64 16.48 -8.08
CA GLN A 415 -12.58 16.66 -9.17
C GLN A 415 -12.22 15.86 -10.41
N ILE A 416 -10.92 15.84 -10.79
CA ILE A 416 -10.43 14.98 -11.87
C ILE A 416 -10.75 13.50 -11.58
N LEU A 417 -10.58 13.05 -10.34
CA LEU A 417 -10.94 11.68 -9.96
C LEU A 417 -12.45 11.43 -10.10
N ALA A 418 -13.30 12.33 -9.61
CA ALA A 418 -14.75 12.20 -9.72
C ALA A 418 -15.21 12.15 -11.18
N ASP A 419 -14.70 13.07 -11.99
CA ASP A 419 -15.00 13.17 -13.42
C ASP A 419 -14.55 11.89 -14.17
N THR A 420 -13.35 11.39 -13.89
CA THR A 420 -12.83 10.19 -14.56
C THR A 420 -13.60 8.93 -14.14
N MET A 421 -13.88 8.77 -12.85
CA MET A 421 -14.64 7.62 -12.34
C MET A 421 -16.12 7.66 -12.70
N GLY A 422 -16.68 8.84 -13.03
CA GLY A 422 -18.12 9.06 -13.21
C GLY A 422 -18.92 8.72 -11.95
N ARG A 423 -18.35 8.98 -10.76
CA ARG A 423 -18.92 8.68 -9.45
C ARG A 423 -18.63 9.80 -8.46
N GLU A 424 -19.52 9.95 -7.47
CA GLU A 424 -19.29 10.85 -6.35
C GLU A 424 -18.00 10.45 -5.61
N VAL A 425 -17.15 11.42 -5.32
CA VAL A 425 -15.95 11.26 -4.51
C VAL A 425 -16.18 11.88 -3.14
N LEU A 426 -16.08 11.06 -2.10
CA LEU A 426 -16.20 11.43 -0.69
C LEU A 426 -14.83 11.56 -0.07
N VAL A 427 -14.59 12.63 0.69
CA VAL A 427 -13.30 12.87 1.36
C VAL A 427 -13.50 12.78 2.87
N PRO A 428 -13.03 11.70 3.51
CA PRO A 428 -13.04 11.59 4.98
C PRO A 428 -12.18 12.68 5.64
N GLU A 429 -12.57 13.13 6.83
CA GLU A 429 -11.80 14.12 7.61
C GLU A 429 -10.44 13.57 8.11
N SER A 430 -10.35 12.27 8.38
CA SER A 430 -9.16 11.64 8.95
C SER A 430 -8.15 11.24 7.90
N TYR A 431 -6.88 11.57 8.15
CA TYR A 431 -5.73 11.12 7.35
C TYR A 431 -5.01 9.90 7.95
N GLU A 432 -5.46 9.39 9.11
CA GLU A 432 -4.83 8.28 9.84
C GLU A 432 -5.59 6.97 9.60
N ALA A 433 -5.94 6.70 8.33
CA ALA A 433 -6.85 5.60 7.97
C ALA A 433 -6.36 4.22 8.42
N SER A 434 -5.08 3.86 8.18
CA SER A 434 -4.54 2.55 8.58
C SER A 434 -4.53 2.37 10.10
N ALA A 435 -4.17 3.43 10.84
CA ALA A 435 -4.19 3.40 12.30
C ALA A 435 -5.61 3.30 12.87
N LEU A 436 -6.59 4.00 12.27
CA LEU A 436 -7.99 3.91 12.66
C LEU A 436 -8.55 2.51 12.37
N GLY A 437 -8.26 1.94 11.20
CA GLY A 437 -8.65 0.57 10.89
C GLY A 437 -8.08 -0.45 11.89
N ALA A 438 -6.83 -0.28 12.34
CA ALA A 438 -6.23 -1.11 13.37
C ALA A 438 -6.94 -0.94 14.72
N ALA A 439 -7.34 0.28 15.10
CA ALA A 439 -8.10 0.55 16.30
C ALA A 439 -9.50 -0.08 16.25
N VAL A 440 -10.17 -0.04 15.12
CA VAL A 440 -11.48 -0.68 14.89
C VAL A 440 -11.39 -2.19 15.06
N LEU A 441 -10.42 -2.86 14.45
CA LEU A 441 -10.20 -4.29 14.65
C LEU A 441 -9.88 -4.62 16.13
N ALA A 442 -9.13 -3.75 16.81
CA ALA A 442 -8.85 -3.93 18.22
C ALA A 442 -10.12 -3.83 19.08
N LEU A 443 -10.95 -2.82 18.83
CA LEU A 443 -12.23 -2.65 19.54
C LEU A 443 -13.17 -3.83 19.30
N HIS A 444 -13.27 -4.30 18.06
CA HIS A 444 -14.08 -5.48 17.71
C HIS A 444 -13.55 -6.73 18.43
N SER A 445 -12.25 -6.99 18.34
CA SER A 445 -11.61 -8.14 18.99
C SER A 445 -11.78 -8.14 20.52
N LEU A 446 -11.77 -6.96 21.14
CA LEU A 446 -11.89 -6.79 22.60
C LEU A 446 -13.35 -6.70 23.07
N GLY A 447 -14.33 -6.80 22.17
CA GLY A 447 -15.76 -6.78 22.49
C GLY A 447 -16.34 -5.41 22.79
N HIS A 448 -15.67 -4.34 22.36
CA HIS A 448 -16.14 -2.95 22.47
C HIS A 448 -16.89 -2.46 21.21
N MET A 449 -16.94 -3.29 20.17
CA MET A 449 -17.63 -3.06 18.90
C MET A 449 -18.15 -4.41 18.40
N GLU A 450 -19.44 -4.50 18.06
CA GLU A 450 -20.05 -5.76 17.62
C GLU A 450 -19.65 -6.07 16.17
N GLU A 451 -19.81 -5.10 15.26
CA GLU A 451 -19.49 -5.26 13.85
C GLU A 451 -18.52 -4.16 13.40
N ILE A 452 -17.53 -4.53 12.57
CA ILE A 452 -16.51 -3.57 12.11
C ILE A 452 -17.09 -2.48 11.18
N GLU A 453 -18.26 -2.70 10.59
CA GLU A 453 -19.04 -1.78 9.77
C GLU A 453 -19.51 -0.55 10.54
N GLU A 454 -19.65 -0.63 11.87
CA GLU A 454 -20.02 0.51 12.72
C GLU A 454 -19.04 1.69 12.57
N VAL A 455 -17.82 1.45 12.10
CA VAL A 455 -16.85 2.51 11.80
C VAL A 455 -17.41 3.55 10.83
N GLN A 456 -18.34 3.19 9.96
CA GLN A 456 -18.94 4.11 8.99
C GLN A 456 -19.66 5.28 9.68
N GLU A 457 -20.21 5.06 10.87
CA GLU A 457 -20.86 6.10 11.66
C GLU A 457 -19.85 7.11 12.26
N TRP A 458 -18.58 6.73 12.37
CA TRP A 458 -17.52 7.61 12.88
C TRP A 458 -16.88 8.45 11.78
N ILE A 459 -17.01 8.03 10.52
CA ILE A 459 -16.35 8.71 9.39
C ILE A 459 -17.16 9.93 8.96
N ARG A 460 -16.63 11.09 9.31
CA ARG A 460 -17.15 12.37 8.83
C ARG A 460 -16.59 12.68 7.45
N ILE A 461 -17.46 13.14 6.55
CA ILE A 461 -17.08 13.55 5.21
C ILE A 461 -16.85 15.06 5.19
N SER A 462 -15.63 15.48 4.92
CA SER A 462 -15.22 16.89 4.88
C SER A 462 -15.54 17.55 3.53
N ALA A 463 -15.58 16.80 2.44
CA ALA A 463 -15.91 17.31 1.11
C ALA A 463 -16.52 16.22 0.24
N ARG A 464 -17.33 16.67 -0.74
CA ARG A 464 -17.95 15.84 -1.77
C ARG A 464 -17.69 16.45 -3.14
N HIS A 465 -17.44 15.61 -4.13
CA HIS A 465 -17.22 16.01 -5.51
C HIS A 465 -18.13 15.17 -6.42
N GLU A 466 -19.15 15.82 -6.96
CA GLU A 466 -20.02 15.24 -7.98
C GLU A 466 -19.28 15.21 -9.32
N PRO A 467 -19.43 14.15 -10.14
CA PRO A 467 -18.79 14.08 -11.44
C PRO A 467 -19.40 15.05 -12.44
N ASN A 468 -18.56 15.78 -13.18
CA ASN A 468 -18.99 16.50 -14.37
C ASN A 468 -19.02 15.52 -15.56
N MET A 469 -20.23 15.14 -15.99
CA MET A 469 -20.41 14.12 -17.03
C MET A 469 -19.86 14.52 -18.39
N LYS A 470 -19.75 15.82 -18.71
CA LYS A 470 -19.10 16.29 -19.93
C LYS A 470 -17.58 16.01 -19.90
N ASN A 471 -16.95 16.25 -18.74
CA ASN A 471 -15.54 15.90 -18.56
C ASN A 471 -15.34 14.38 -18.54
N ASN A 472 -16.30 13.63 -17.96
CA ASN A 472 -16.27 12.18 -17.97
C ASN A 472 -16.21 11.60 -19.39
N GLU A 473 -17.05 12.10 -20.32
CA GLU A 473 -17.01 11.69 -21.72
C GLU A 473 -15.60 11.88 -22.31
N THR A 474 -14.99 13.05 -22.08
CA THR A 474 -13.61 13.33 -22.53
C THR A 474 -12.59 12.37 -21.92
N TYR A 475 -12.69 12.10 -20.61
CA TYR A 475 -11.76 11.19 -19.93
C TYR A 475 -11.93 9.74 -20.35
N ILE A 476 -13.13 9.28 -20.65
CA ILE A 476 -13.37 7.93 -21.16
C ILE A 476 -12.75 7.74 -22.56
N GLU A 477 -12.91 8.74 -23.45
CA GLU A 477 -12.26 8.70 -24.78
C GLU A 477 -10.74 8.64 -24.67
N LEU A 478 -10.15 9.47 -23.81
CA LEU A 478 -8.71 9.48 -23.54
C LEU A 478 -8.23 8.19 -22.87
N PHE A 479 -9.03 7.61 -22.00
CA PHE A 479 -8.70 6.35 -21.35
C PHE A 479 -8.59 5.18 -22.34
N TYR A 480 -9.47 5.09 -23.34
CA TYR A 480 -9.33 4.09 -24.39
C TYR A 480 -8.04 4.27 -25.22
N LEU A 481 -7.58 5.52 -25.39
CA LEU A 481 -6.31 5.79 -26.01
C LEU A 481 -5.14 5.44 -25.09
N TYR A 482 -5.25 5.75 -23.80
CA TYR A 482 -4.26 5.41 -22.76
C TYR A 482 -3.98 3.89 -22.73
N GLU A 483 -5.02 3.05 -22.67
CA GLU A 483 -4.90 1.59 -22.69
C GLU A 483 -4.25 1.08 -23.99
N ARG A 484 -4.68 1.60 -25.13
CA ARG A 484 -4.07 1.24 -26.43
C ARG A 484 -2.60 1.66 -26.52
N LEU A 485 -2.22 2.78 -25.95
CA LEU A 485 -0.83 3.24 -25.94
C LEU A 485 0.03 2.30 -25.10
N TYR A 486 -0.45 1.90 -23.91
CA TYR A 486 0.25 0.90 -23.11
C TYR A 486 0.48 -0.40 -23.91
N ASP A 487 -0.56 -0.93 -24.54
CA ASP A 487 -0.46 -2.16 -25.32
C ASP A 487 0.53 -2.06 -26.51
N LYS A 488 0.61 -0.88 -27.13
CA LYS A 488 1.54 -0.62 -28.22
C LYS A 488 2.99 -0.41 -27.76
N LEU A 489 3.19 0.11 -26.56
CA LEU A 489 4.50 0.49 -26.04
C LEU A 489 5.12 -0.55 -25.10
N LYS A 490 4.38 -1.56 -24.64
CA LYS A 490 4.85 -2.51 -23.61
C LYS A 490 6.13 -3.23 -24.02
N ASP A 491 6.29 -3.62 -25.28
CA ASP A 491 7.50 -4.28 -25.77
C ASP A 491 8.66 -3.27 -25.91
N GLU A 492 8.37 -2.03 -26.31
CA GLU A 492 9.36 -0.96 -26.41
C GLU A 492 9.87 -0.51 -25.01
N PHE A 493 9.05 -0.65 -23.96
CA PHE A 493 9.50 -0.42 -22.59
C PHE A 493 10.60 -1.38 -22.18
N ASP A 494 10.56 -2.63 -22.61
CA ASP A 494 11.63 -3.60 -22.34
C ASP A 494 12.93 -3.18 -23.05
N VAL A 495 12.85 -2.72 -24.29
CA VAL A 495 14.00 -2.26 -25.07
C VAL A 495 14.64 -1.02 -24.43
N ILE A 496 13.84 0.02 -24.12
CA ILE A 496 14.40 1.26 -23.54
C ILE A 496 14.93 1.02 -22.12
N SER A 497 14.27 0.19 -21.32
CA SER A 497 14.76 -0.18 -19.99
C SER A 497 16.12 -0.86 -20.06
N ALA A 498 16.31 -1.80 -21.01
CA ALA A 498 17.59 -2.47 -21.21
C ALA A 498 18.71 -1.49 -21.65
N LEU A 499 18.38 -0.50 -22.51
CA LEU A 499 19.33 0.55 -22.92
C LEU A 499 19.73 1.43 -21.73
N GLN A 500 18.78 1.86 -20.90
CA GLN A 500 19.05 2.66 -19.69
C GLN A 500 19.96 1.93 -18.71
N LEU A 501 19.76 0.62 -18.51
CA LEU A 501 20.62 -0.20 -17.65
C LEU A 501 22.05 -0.34 -18.17
N LYS A 502 22.25 -0.32 -19.50
CA LYS A 502 23.60 -0.35 -20.11
C LYS A 502 24.35 0.97 -19.95
N GLN A 503 23.64 2.11 -19.98
CA GLN A 503 24.23 3.44 -19.88
C GLN A 503 24.61 3.81 -18.43
N ASN A 504 23.96 3.21 -17.45
CA ASN A 504 24.22 3.43 -16.03
C ASN A 504 25.26 2.46 -15.42
N ARG A 505 25.88 1.62 -16.23
CA ARG A 505 27.04 0.77 -15.91
C ARG A 505 28.34 1.39 -16.43
#